data_013ab7fe6b2a7ebc8ad59c295455209a
#
_entry.id   013ab7fe6b2a7ebc8ad59c295455209a
#
_cell.length_a   1.000
_cell.length_b   1.000
_cell.length_c   1.000
_cell.angle_alpha   90.00
_cell.angle_beta   90.00
_cell.angle_gamma   90.00
#
_symmetry.space_group_name_H-M   'P 1'
#
loop_
_entity.id
_entity.type
_entity.pdbx_description
1 polymer ?
#
loop_
_entity_poly.entity_id
_entity_poly.type
_entity_poly.pdbx_seq_one_letter_code
_entity_poly.pdbx_strand_id
1 'polypeptide(L)'
;MANRRIYAGYYRRYDGKMIYVVTVAKDTDTNEDAIIWTPTAFSKKRAYYTMSKRSFCEYVSVGGVRKAKFKRQTQMRMPSSVAERFEEDGFIRPALVLRTH
;
A
#
# COMPACT_ATOMS: atom_id res chain seq x y z
N MET A 1 3.47 13.45 -18.88
CA MET A 1 2.78 13.24 -17.61
C MET A 1 3.81 12.96 -16.52
N ALA A 2 3.64 13.61 -15.39
CA ALA A 2 4.52 13.35 -14.25
C ALA A 2 4.29 11.93 -13.73
N ASN A 3 5.38 11.18 -13.51
CA ASN A 3 5.31 9.89 -12.87
C ASN A 3 4.99 10.08 -11.40
N ARG A 4 3.82 9.60 -10.99
CA ARG A 4 3.43 9.63 -9.59
C ARG A 4 4.30 8.64 -8.83
N ARG A 5 5.02 9.12 -7.83
CA ARG A 5 5.80 8.27 -6.95
C ARG A 5 4.88 7.68 -5.88
N ILE A 6 4.96 6.37 -5.70
CA ILE A 6 4.18 5.65 -4.71
C ILE A 6 5.09 5.32 -3.54
N TYR A 7 4.71 5.75 -2.35
CA TYR A 7 5.46 5.51 -1.12
C TYR A 7 4.85 4.34 -0.37
N ALA A 8 5.67 3.60 0.35
CA ALA A 8 5.18 2.60 1.29
C ALA A 8 4.36 3.29 2.40
N GLY A 9 3.31 2.65 2.85
CA GLY A 9 2.47 3.19 3.91
C GLY A 9 1.00 2.82 3.73
N TYR A 10 0.18 3.39 4.62
CA TYR A 10 -1.26 3.16 4.58
C TYR A 10 -1.92 4.02 3.50
N TYR A 11 -2.88 3.42 2.82
CA TYR A 11 -3.73 4.09 1.85
C TYR A 11 -5.18 3.74 2.11
N ARG A 12 -6.05 4.73 1.97
CA ARG A 12 -7.49 4.52 2.04
C ARG A 12 -8.06 4.46 0.64
N ARG A 13 -8.76 3.38 0.36
CA ARG A 13 -9.50 3.24 -0.89
C ARG A 13 -10.75 4.11 -0.85
N TYR A 14 -11.26 4.51 -2.02
CA TYR A 14 -12.43 5.39 -2.12
C TYR A 14 -13.67 4.85 -1.40
N ASP A 15 -13.77 3.54 -1.20
CA ASP A 15 -14.89 2.90 -0.49
C ASP A 15 -14.64 2.76 1.02
N GLY A 16 -13.58 3.36 1.53
CA GLY A 16 -13.22 3.35 2.95
C GLY A 16 -12.31 2.22 3.38
N LYS A 17 -12.04 1.25 2.53
CA LYS A 17 -11.14 0.15 2.86
C LYS A 17 -9.70 0.63 2.96
N MET A 18 -9.00 0.11 3.95
CA MET A 18 -7.59 0.44 4.16
C MET A 18 -6.71 -0.68 3.63
N ILE A 19 -5.61 -0.29 3.01
CA ILE A 19 -4.55 -1.21 2.61
C ILE A 19 -3.21 -0.66 3.07
N TYR A 20 -2.21 -1.53 3.11
CA TYR A 20 -0.83 -1.13 3.35
C TYR A 20 0.00 -1.47 2.12
N VAL A 21 0.63 -0.45 1.54
CA VAL A 21 1.57 -0.62 0.43
C VAL A 21 2.93 -0.93 1.04
N VAL A 22 3.46 -2.10 0.71
CA VAL A 22 4.73 -2.59 1.25
C VAL A 22 5.90 -2.07 0.42
N THR A 23 5.80 -2.19 -0.88
CA THR A 23 6.83 -1.74 -1.81
C THR A 23 6.28 -1.66 -3.23
N VAL A 24 7.08 -1.10 -4.11
CA VAL A 24 6.83 -1.12 -5.55
C VAL A 24 7.90 -1.99 -6.19
N ALA A 25 7.48 -2.93 -7.00
CA ALA A 25 8.38 -3.85 -7.71
C ALA A 25 8.19 -3.71 -9.21
N LYS A 26 9.14 -4.22 -9.98
CA LYS A 26 9.05 -4.25 -11.43
C LYS A 26 8.54 -5.63 -11.85
N ASP A 27 7.48 -5.65 -12.66
CA ASP A 27 7.01 -6.89 -13.27
C ASP A 27 7.95 -7.22 -14.44
N THR A 28 8.61 -8.37 -14.36
CA THR A 28 9.60 -8.76 -15.38
C THR A 28 9.00 -9.11 -16.73
N ASP A 29 7.72 -9.51 -16.75
CA ASP A 29 7.04 -9.86 -18.00
C ASP A 29 6.59 -8.64 -18.78
N THR A 30 6.09 -7.62 -18.09
CA THR A 30 5.55 -6.41 -18.72
C THR A 30 6.50 -5.23 -18.62
N ASN A 31 7.51 -5.30 -17.77
CA ASN A 31 8.41 -4.21 -17.42
C ASN A 31 7.67 -3.00 -16.82
N GLU A 32 6.48 -3.22 -16.27
CA GLU A 32 5.70 -2.19 -15.60
C GLU A 32 5.88 -2.26 -14.09
N ASP A 33 5.62 -1.14 -13.42
CA ASP A 33 5.64 -1.10 -11.96
C ASP A 33 4.40 -1.80 -11.40
N ALA A 34 4.61 -2.63 -10.39
CA ALA A 34 3.57 -3.31 -9.64
C ALA A 34 3.62 -2.87 -8.18
N ILE A 35 2.45 -2.64 -7.60
CA ILE A 35 2.31 -2.27 -6.20
C ILE A 35 2.12 -3.56 -5.40
N ILE A 36 3.02 -3.80 -4.44
CA ILE A 36 2.90 -4.92 -3.50
C ILE A 36 2.18 -4.40 -2.27
N TRP A 37 1.05 -4.99 -1.94
CA TRP A 37 0.22 -4.50 -0.86
C TRP A 37 -0.38 -5.65 -0.06
N THR A 38 -0.87 -5.31 1.13
CA THR A 38 -1.55 -6.26 2.00
C THR A 38 -2.71 -5.56 2.69
N PRO A 39 -3.80 -6.29 3.03
CA PRO A 39 -4.84 -5.74 3.89
C PRO A 39 -4.26 -5.35 5.25
N THR A 40 -4.82 -4.32 5.85
CA THR A 40 -4.34 -3.84 7.16
C THR A 40 -4.62 -4.81 8.29
N ALA A 41 -5.65 -5.65 8.15
CA ALA A 41 -5.95 -6.69 9.12
C ALA A 41 -5.08 -7.90 8.80
N PHE A 42 -4.04 -8.13 9.60
CA PHE A 42 -3.21 -9.32 9.46
C PHE A 42 -3.95 -10.51 10.05
N SER A 43 -4.42 -11.38 9.17
CA SER A 43 -4.89 -12.69 9.57
C SER A 43 -3.67 -13.60 9.84
N LYS A 44 -3.91 -14.81 10.35
CA LYS A 44 -2.86 -15.82 10.51
C LYS A 44 -2.17 -16.14 9.19
N LYS A 45 -2.84 -15.96 8.07
CA LYS A 45 -2.26 -16.09 6.75
C LYS A 45 -1.71 -14.73 6.32
N ARG A 46 -0.40 -14.64 6.23
CA ARG A 46 0.26 -13.48 5.66
C ARG A 46 0.09 -13.54 4.15
N ALA A 47 -0.68 -12.63 3.60
CA ALA A 47 -0.92 -12.61 2.17
C ALA A 47 -0.50 -11.25 1.61
N TYR A 48 0.30 -11.29 0.58
CA TYR A 48 0.71 -10.12 -0.19
C TYR A 48 0.10 -10.22 -1.57
N TYR A 49 -0.37 -9.09 -2.06
CA TYR A 49 -1.03 -9.00 -3.35
C TYR A 49 -0.31 -8.01 -4.23
N THR A 50 -0.52 -8.11 -5.53
CA THR A 50 0.01 -7.14 -6.48
C THR A 50 -1.11 -6.47 -7.23
N MET A 51 -0.89 -5.21 -7.59
CA MET A 51 -1.71 -4.52 -8.58
C MET A 51 -0.79 -3.65 -9.43
N SER A 52 -1.19 -3.38 -10.67
CA SER A 52 -0.41 -2.50 -11.51
C SER A 52 -0.42 -1.08 -10.97
N LYS A 53 0.67 -0.35 -11.16
CA LYS A 53 0.72 1.07 -10.80
C LYS A 53 -0.38 1.86 -11.52
N ARG A 54 -0.67 1.51 -12.76
CA ARG A 54 -1.75 2.14 -13.53
C ARG A 54 -3.09 2.00 -12.82
N SER A 55 -3.43 0.77 -12.38
CA SER A 55 -4.66 0.51 -11.63
C SER A 55 -4.69 1.26 -10.31
N PHE A 56 -3.57 1.27 -9.59
CA PHE A 56 -3.45 1.98 -8.31
C PHE A 56 -3.70 3.47 -8.45
N CYS A 57 -3.23 4.07 -9.54
CA CYS A 57 -3.32 5.52 -9.77
C CYS A 57 -4.61 5.95 -10.48
N GLU A 58 -5.56 5.05 -10.70
CA GLU A 58 -6.82 5.37 -11.35
C GLU A 58 -7.68 6.31 -10.50
N TYR A 59 -8.52 7.05 -11.20
CA TYR A 59 -9.58 7.84 -10.57
C TYR A 59 -10.91 7.11 -10.76
N VAL A 60 -11.80 7.27 -9.79
CA VAL A 60 -13.13 6.69 -9.81
C VAL A 60 -14.16 7.80 -9.70
N SER A 61 -15.35 7.59 -10.27
CA SER A 61 -16.46 8.52 -10.14
C SER A 61 -17.44 7.98 -9.10
N VAL A 62 -17.69 8.76 -8.06
CA VAL A 62 -18.63 8.41 -6.98
C VAL A 62 -19.61 9.55 -6.84
N GLY A 63 -20.90 9.29 -7.10
CA GLY A 63 -21.92 10.32 -7.04
C GLY A 63 -21.63 11.51 -7.94
N GLY A 64 -21.05 11.28 -9.11
CA GLY A 64 -20.69 12.35 -10.06
C GLY A 64 -19.40 13.09 -9.70
N VAL A 65 -18.74 12.73 -8.61
CA VAL A 65 -17.48 13.36 -8.19
C VAL A 65 -16.31 12.43 -8.48
N ARG A 66 -15.30 12.97 -9.17
CA ARG A 66 -14.08 12.24 -9.48
C ARG A 66 -13.16 12.23 -8.28
N LYS A 67 -12.78 11.03 -7.83
CA LYS A 67 -11.90 10.84 -6.67
C LYS A 67 -10.74 9.92 -7.02
N ALA A 68 -9.59 10.12 -6.38
CA ALA A 68 -8.49 9.18 -6.45
C ALA A 68 -8.94 7.85 -5.85
N LYS A 69 -8.60 6.74 -6.51
CA LYS A 69 -8.94 5.39 -6.04
C LYS A 69 -8.33 5.10 -4.67
N PHE A 70 -7.10 5.55 -4.44
CA PHE A 70 -6.39 5.41 -3.18
C PHE A 70 -5.83 6.74 -2.73
N LYS A 71 -5.96 7.03 -1.44
CA LYS A 71 -5.44 8.26 -0.83
C LYS A 71 -4.50 7.90 0.31
N ARG A 72 -3.29 8.43 0.27
CA ARG A 72 -2.27 8.18 1.28
C ARG A 72 -2.69 8.73 2.64
N GLN A 73 -2.47 7.93 3.68
CA GLN A 73 -2.79 8.28 5.07
C GLN A 73 -1.49 8.51 5.82
N THR A 74 -0.96 9.73 5.74
CA THR A 74 0.37 10.06 6.25
C THR A 74 0.48 10.05 7.77
N GLN A 75 -0.64 10.16 8.48
CA GLN A 75 -0.64 10.19 9.94
C GLN A 75 -0.83 8.82 10.57
N MET A 76 -1.14 7.81 9.78
CA MET A 76 -1.29 6.45 10.31
C MET A 76 0.06 5.81 10.47
N ARG A 77 0.25 5.15 11.61
CA ARG A 77 1.49 4.45 11.93
C ARG A 77 1.20 2.98 12.20
N MET A 78 2.16 2.15 11.87
CA MET A 78 2.08 0.72 12.03
C MET A 78 2.59 0.31 13.43
N PRO A 79 1.92 -0.61 14.15
CA PRO A 79 2.49 -1.18 15.36
C PRO A 79 3.81 -1.90 15.06
N SER A 80 4.74 -1.85 16.00
CA SER A 80 6.06 -2.46 15.81
C SER A 80 6.00 -3.98 15.58
N SER A 81 5.04 -4.67 16.22
CA SER A 81 4.84 -6.10 16.00
C SER A 81 4.47 -6.44 14.56
N VAL A 82 3.72 -5.56 13.90
CA VAL A 82 3.35 -5.73 12.50
C VAL A 82 4.55 -5.42 11.60
N ALA A 83 5.32 -4.38 11.92
CA ALA A 83 6.53 -4.04 11.19
C ALA A 83 7.55 -5.18 11.21
N GLU A 84 7.70 -5.85 12.35
CA GLU A 84 8.58 -7.01 12.49
C GLU A 84 8.18 -8.15 11.53
N ARG A 85 6.88 -8.35 11.31
CA ARG A 85 6.41 -9.35 10.34
C ARG A 85 6.87 -9.04 8.92
N PHE A 86 6.86 -7.76 8.54
CA PHE A 86 7.36 -7.36 7.24
C PHE A 86 8.86 -7.65 7.09
N GLU A 87 9.63 -7.38 8.14
CA GLU A 87 11.07 -7.69 8.15
C GLU A 87 11.31 -9.20 8.04
N GLU A 88 10.56 -10.01 8.78
CA GLU A 88 10.64 -11.48 8.72
C GLU A 88 10.30 -11.99 7.31
N ASP A 89 9.38 -11.35 6.62
CA ASP A 89 8.97 -11.72 5.27
C ASP A 89 9.93 -11.17 4.20
N GLY A 90 11.01 -10.50 4.60
CA GLY A 90 12.06 -10.03 3.69
C GLY A 90 11.91 -8.60 3.20
N PHE A 91 10.97 -7.84 3.75
CA PHE A 91 10.77 -6.44 3.37
C PHE A 91 11.54 -5.50 4.30
N ILE A 92 11.81 -4.30 3.81
CA ILE A 92 12.45 -3.25 4.60
C ILE A 92 11.47 -2.75 5.65
N ARG A 93 11.97 -2.55 6.88
CA ARG A 93 11.15 -2.03 7.97
C ARG A 93 10.53 -0.68 7.59
N PRO A 94 9.20 -0.52 7.76
CA PRO A 94 8.53 0.74 7.46
C PRO A 94 9.06 1.90 8.31
N ALA A 95 9.15 3.07 7.69
CA ALA A 95 9.67 4.27 8.37
C ALA A 95 8.71 4.81 9.45
N LEU A 96 7.40 4.65 9.25
CA LEU A 96 6.38 5.19 10.15
C LEU A 96 5.83 4.07 11.04
N VAL A 97 6.57 3.72 12.08
CA VAL A 97 6.21 2.66 13.02
C VAL A 97 5.99 3.26 14.40
N LEU A 98 4.92 2.82 15.07
CA LEU A 98 4.71 3.16 16.46
C LEU A 98 5.80 2.51 17.31
N ARG A 99 6.51 3.32 18.07
CA ARG A 99 7.48 2.80 19.02
C ARG A 99 6.75 2.45 20.31
N THR A 100 6.83 1.18 20.68
CA THR A 100 6.35 0.72 21.96
C THR A 100 7.56 0.50 22.86
N HIS A 101 7.48 1.06 24.02
CA HIS A 101 8.52 0.87 25.04
C HIS A 101 8.02 -0.08 26.11
#